data_1fd5c13d6cf70cfd8e2ca3f74c79253c
#
_entry.id   1fd5c13d6cf70cfd8e2ca3f74c79253c
#
_cell.length_a   1.000
_cell.length_b   1.000
_cell.length_c   1.000
_cell.angle_alpha   90.00
_cell.angle_beta   90.00
_cell.angle_gamma   90.00
#
_symmetry.space_group_name_H-M   'P 1'
#
loop_
_entity.id
_entity.type
_entity.pdbx_description
1 polymer ?
#
loop_
_entity_poly.entity_id
_entity_poly.type
_entity_poly.pdbx_seq_one_letter_code
_entity_poly.pdbx_strand_id
1 'polypeptide(L)'
;ASVFTTDCVILRNGKTEQPGLIHFVKKLLRLPLRLRPLADRTGIKRMALMFGNPIICPSCTYNLELLQRPLFDSPYKFALDWDMMWKFAGQEGRFICEERPLIGYRIHDGATTKACIENNRRSKEETEMYQKIWPDWIVRVLMFFYRGAYSAYEK
;
A
#
# COMPACT_ATOMS: atom_id res chain seq x y z
N ALA A 1 -12.97 -7.05 12.13
CA ALA A 1 -12.11 -6.38 11.15
C ALA A 1 -12.72 -6.47 9.77
N SER A 2 -12.60 -5.42 8.97
CA SER A 2 -12.93 -5.45 7.54
C SER A 2 -11.71 -5.91 6.71
N VAL A 3 -10.52 -5.44 7.10
CA VAL A 3 -9.25 -5.85 6.50
C VAL A 3 -8.30 -6.29 7.61
N PHE A 4 -7.68 -7.45 7.44
CA PHE A 4 -6.56 -7.91 8.26
C PHE A 4 -5.35 -8.07 7.35
N THR A 5 -4.19 -7.57 7.77
CA THR A 5 -2.92 -7.66 7.03
C THR A 5 -1.77 -7.94 7.98
N THR A 6 -0.70 -8.54 7.46
CA THR A 6 0.51 -8.82 8.23
C THR A 6 1.72 -8.15 7.60
N ASP A 7 2.82 -8.12 8.33
CA ASP A 7 4.11 -7.78 7.73
C ASP A 7 4.64 -8.95 6.89
N CYS A 8 5.72 -8.75 6.14
CA CYS A 8 6.32 -9.77 5.29
C CYS A 8 7.83 -9.81 5.43
N VAL A 9 8.40 -10.96 5.10
CA VAL A 9 9.83 -11.11 4.81
C VAL A 9 10.02 -11.02 3.31
N ILE A 10 10.96 -10.19 2.85
CA ILE A 10 11.28 -10.07 1.43
C ILE A 10 12.22 -11.21 1.05
N LEU A 11 11.86 -11.92 -0.01
CA LEU A 11 12.66 -13.02 -0.58
C LEU A 11 13.11 -12.66 -2.00
N ARG A 12 14.41 -12.62 -2.24
CA ARG A 12 15.00 -12.45 -3.57
C ARG A 12 16.00 -13.56 -3.82
N ASN A 13 15.86 -14.26 -4.94
CA ASN A 13 16.72 -15.39 -5.32
C ASN A 13 16.86 -16.46 -4.21
N GLY A 14 15.75 -16.74 -3.49
CA GLY A 14 15.72 -17.72 -2.41
C GLY A 14 16.34 -17.26 -1.08
N LYS A 15 16.86 -16.04 -1.00
CA LYS A 15 17.44 -15.46 0.23
C LYS A 15 16.54 -14.37 0.82
N THR A 16 16.58 -14.25 2.13
CA THR A 16 15.90 -13.17 2.86
C THR A 16 16.69 -11.88 2.71
N GLU A 17 16.03 -10.82 2.27
CA GLU A 17 16.61 -9.47 2.26
C GLU A 17 16.40 -8.77 3.60
N GLN A 18 17.38 -7.95 3.98
CA GLN A 18 17.26 -7.07 5.15
C GLN A 18 16.22 -5.96 4.86
N PRO A 19 15.45 -5.55 5.88
CA PRO A 19 14.48 -4.48 5.73
C PRO A 19 15.15 -3.17 5.32
N GLY A 20 14.80 -2.64 4.14
CA GLY A 20 15.29 -1.36 3.65
C GLY A 20 14.47 -0.17 4.15
N LEU A 21 14.88 1.06 3.76
CA LEU A 21 14.21 2.31 4.12
C LEU A 21 12.70 2.29 3.83
N ILE A 22 12.31 1.70 2.71
CA ILE A 22 10.89 1.63 2.30
C ILE A 22 10.07 0.78 3.26
N HIS A 23 10.62 -0.30 3.76
CA HIS A 23 9.97 -1.12 4.80
C HIS A 23 9.73 -0.29 6.07
N PHE A 24 10.73 0.50 6.48
CA PHE A 24 10.60 1.41 7.62
C PHE A 24 9.52 2.47 7.39
N VAL A 25 9.50 3.12 6.21
CA VAL A 25 8.46 4.09 5.84
C VAL A 25 7.07 3.47 5.89
N LYS A 26 6.88 2.28 5.31
CA LYS A 26 5.60 1.56 5.38
C LYS A 26 5.18 1.26 6.83
N LYS A 27 6.13 0.91 7.68
CA LYS A 27 5.87 0.67 9.10
C LYS A 27 5.42 1.93 9.82
N LEU A 28 6.04 3.07 9.51
CA LEU A 28 5.65 4.38 10.02
C LEU A 28 4.24 4.77 9.58
N LEU A 29 3.91 4.59 8.30
CA LEU A 29 2.58 4.90 7.75
C LEU A 29 1.48 4.03 8.38
N ARG A 30 1.78 2.84 8.85
CA ARG A 30 0.82 1.95 9.55
C ARG A 30 0.57 2.33 11.02
N LEU A 31 1.37 3.25 11.61
CA LEU A 31 1.22 3.63 13.03
C LEU A 31 -0.20 4.06 13.42
N PRO A 32 -0.96 4.86 12.62
CA PRO A 32 -2.32 5.22 12.99
C PRO A 32 -3.23 4.00 13.21
N LEU A 33 -3.01 2.90 12.49
CA LEU A 33 -3.82 1.69 12.59
C LEU A 33 -3.54 0.88 13.88
N ARG A 34 -2.45 1.19 14.61
CA ARG A 34 -2.17 0.61 15.93
C ARG A 34 -3.12 1.11 17.02
N LEU A 35 -3.73 2.26 16.80
CA LEU A 35 -4.76 2.80 17.68
C LEU A 35 -6.05 1.97 17.55
N ARG A 36 -5.99 0.71 17.98
CA ARG A 36 -7.07 -0.29 17.81
C ARG A 36 -8.47 0.22 18.12
N PRO A 37 -8.70 1.02 19.19
CA PRO A 37 -10.04 1.58 19.47
C PRO A 37 -10.57 2.52 18.39
N LEU A 38 -9.66 3.14 17.61
CA LEU A 38 -9.98 4.13 16.57
C LEU A 38 -9.77 3.61 15.16
N ALA A 39 -9.30 2.36 14.98
CA ALA A 39 -8.96 1.77 13.69
C ALA A 39 -10.18 1.44 12.81
N ASP A 40 -11.40 1.66 13.30
CA ASP A 40 -12.64 1.64 12.53
C ASP A 40 -12.98 3.00 11.90
N ARG A 41 -12.40 4.08 12.43
CA ARG A 41 -12.68 5.44 11.93
C ARG A 41 -12.05 5.66 10.56
N THR A 42 -12.86 6.13 9.60
CA THR A 42 -12.43 6.47 8.24
C THR A 42 -11.20 7.38 8.22
N GLY A 43 -11.15 8.41 9.07
CA GLY A 43 -10.01 9.33 9.15
C GLY A 43 -8.70 8.63 9.53
N ILE A 44 -8.74 7.70 10.48
CA ILE A 44 -7.55 6.92 10.90
C ILE A 44 -7.09 5.98 9.80
N LYS A 45 -8.01 5.30 9.14
CA LYS A 45 -7.70 4.42 8.00
C LYS A 45 -7.10 5.21 6.83
N ARG A 46 -7.69 6.36 6.48
CA ARG A 46 -7.18 7.25 5.43
C ARG A 46 -5.84 7.88 5.78
N MET A 47 -5.61 8.25 7.04
CA MET A 47 -4.31 8.77 7.49
C MET A 47 -3.16 7.79 7.19
N ALA A 48 -3.38 6.50 7.35
CA ALA A 48 -2.39 5.49 7.01
C ALA A 48 -2.12 5.39 5.49
N LEU A 49 -3.08 5.78 4.65
CA LEU A 49 -3.04 5.62 3.19
C LEU A 49 -2.70 6.90 2.42
N MET A 50 -2.73 8.06 3.06
CA MET A 50 -2.65 9.36 2.39
C MET A 50 -1.29 9.69 1.78
N PHE A 51 -0.22 9.02 2.23
CA PHE A 51 1.14 9.17 1.73
C PHE A 51 1.65 7.93 0.99
N GLY A 52 0.76 7.06 0.54
CA GLY A 52 1.06 5.83 -0.17
C GLY A 52 0.41 4.61 0.46
N ASN A 53 0.46 3.46 -0.21
CA ASN A 53 -0.07 2.23 0.35
C ASN A 53 0.97 1.47 1.19
N PRO A 54 0.86 1.48 2.54
CA PRO A 54 1.75 0.71 3.40
C PRO A 54 1.30 -0.74 3.57
N ILE A 55 0.08 -1.08 3.10
CA ILE A 55 -0.53 -2.39 3.27
C ILE A 55 0.06 -3.35 2.24
N ILE A 56 0.40 -4.54 2.68
CA ILE A 56 1.01 -5.57 1.84
C ILE A 56 -0.11 -6.45 1.28
N CYS A 57 -0.54 -6.16 0.06
CA CYS A 57 -1.70 -6.79 -0.57
C CYS A 57 -1.71 -8.33 -0.47
N PRO A 58 -0.62 -9.06 -0.74
CA PRO A 58 -0.62 -10.53 -0.61
C PRO A 58 -0.86 -11.06 0.81
N SER A 59 -0.72 -10.21 1.85
CA SER A 59 -0.98 -10.61 3.25
C SER A 59 -2.41 -10.33 3.69
N CYS A 60 -3.24 -9.76 2.82
CA CYS A 60 -4.56 -9.28 3.20
C CYS A 60 -5.58 -10.40 3.27
N THR A 61 -6.39 -10.37 4.31
CA THR A 61 -7.64 -11.10 4.44
C THR A 61 -8.79 -10.09 4.53
N TYR A 62 -9.86 -10.34 3.77
CA TYR A 62 -10.99 -9.44 3.63
C TYR A 62 -12.26 -10.05 4.22
N ASN A 63 -12.98 -9.28 5.04
CA ASN A 63 -14.30 -9.67 5.50
C ASN A 63 -15.35 -9.27 4.46
N LEU A 64 -15.87 -10.25 3.74
CA LEU A 64 -16.83 -10.06 2.63
C LEU A 64 -18.24 -9.69 3.09
N GLU A 65 -18.53 -9.75 4.39
CA GLU A 65 -19.79 -9.28 4.95
C GLU A 65 -19.79 -7.77 5.19
N LEU A 66 -18.60 -7.19 5.41
CA LEU A 66 -18.43 -5.77 5.70
C LEU A 66 -18.00 -4.94 4.48
N LEU A 67 -17.46 -5.59 3.46
CA LEU A 67 -16.91 -4.90 2.29
C LEU A 67 -17.82 -5.04 1.08
N GLN A 68 -18.08 -3.92 0.41
CA GLN A 68 -18.85 -3.89 -0.83
C GLN A 68 -18.15 -4.64 -1.94
N ARG A 69 -18.92 -5.37 -2.72
CA ARG A 69 -18.47 -6.11 -3.91
C ARG A 69 -18.77 -5.34 -5.19
N PRO A 70 -18.02 -5.57 -6.29
CA PRO A 70 -16.87 -6.47 -6.37
C PRO A 70 -15.64 -5.90 -5.65
N LEU A 71 -14.83 -6.78 -5.05
CA LEU A 71 -13.50 -6.41 -4.58
C LEU A 71 -12.60 -6.16 -5.80
N PHE A 72 -11.63 -5.26 -5.66
CA PHE A 72 -10.66 -4.93 -6.71
C PHE A 72 -11.28 -4.36 -8.01
N ASP A 73 -12.41 -3.64 -7.87
CA ASP A 73 -12.98 -2.82 -8.93
C ASP A 73 -12.25 -1.47 -9.00
N SER A 74 -11.21 -1.42 -9.84
CA SER A 74 -10.35 -0.24 -10.00
C SER A 74 -9.86 -0.14 -11.44
N PRO A 75 -9.74 1.07 -12.01
CA PRO A 75 -9.17 1.28 -13.34
C PRO A 75 -7.65 1.11 -13.38
N TYR A 76 -7.00 1.01 -12.19
CA TYR A 76 -5.56 0.91 -12.07
C TYR A 76 -5.05 -0.53 -12.18
N LYS A 77 -3.81 -0.68 -12.64
CA LYS A 77 -3.09 -1.96 -12.65
C LYS A 77 -2.01 -2.02 -11.58
N PHE A 78 -1.28 -0.92 -11.38
CA PHE A 78 -0.25 -0.82 -10.36
C PHE A 78 -0.84 -0.37 -9.01
N ALA A 79 -1.60 0.74 -9.02
CA ALA A 79 -2.20 1.32 -7.82
C ALA A 79 -3.54 0.69 -7.44
N LEU A 80 -3.88 -0.48 -8.02
CA LEU A 80 -5.11 -1.22 -7.79
C LEU A 80 -5.38 -1.47 -6.30
N ASP A 81 -4.38 -1.97 -5.60
CA ASP A 81 -4.46 -2.26 -4.17
C ASP A 81 -4.62 -1.00 -3.32
N TRP A 82 -3.95 0.09 -3.69
CA TRP A 82 -4.08 1.37 -2.99
C TRP A 82 -5.48 1.99 -3.18
N ASP A 83 -5.99 2.02 -4.40
CA ASP A 83 -7.35 2.51 -4.70
C ASP A 83 -8.42 1.71 -3.93
N MET A 84 -8.26 0.38 -3.89
CA MET A 84 -9.16 -0.48 -3.14
C MET A 84 -9.09 -0.25 -1.63
N MET A 85 -7.87 -0.14 -1.06
CA MET A 85 -7.73 0.20 0.36
C MET A 85 -8.32 1.56 0.70
N TRP A 86 -8.19 2.54 -0.21
CA TRP A 86 -8.81 3.86 -0.04
C TRP A 86 -10.35 3.79 -0.02
N LYS A 87 -10.94 2.99 -0.92
CA LYS A 87 -12.39 2.73 -0.94
C LYS A 87 -12.84 1.99 0.32
N PHE A 88 -12.13 0.94 0.74
CA PHE A 88 -12.44 0.20 1.96
C PHE A 88 -12.27 1.04 3.24
N ALA A 89 -11.36 2.00 3.23
CA ALA A 89 -11.21 2.93 4.35
C ALA A 89 -12.47 3.76 4.61
N GLY A 90 -13.30 3.99 3.60
CA GLY A 90 -14.61 4.66 3.72
C GLY A 90 -15.74 3.77 4.21
N GLN A 91 -15.53 2.45 4.28
CA GLN A 91 -16.55 1.47 4.67
C GLN A 91 -16.42 1.10 6.16
N GLU A 92 -17.38 0.35 6.67
CA GLU A 92 -17.39 -0.11 8.05
C GLU A 92 -16.26 -1.10 8.36
N GLY A 93 -15.99 -1.25 9.66
CA GLY A 93 -15.02 -2.20 10.17
C GLY A 93 -13.61 -1.64 10.27
N ARG A 94 -12.78 -2.38 10.96
CA ARG A 94 -11.41 -2.00 11.32
C ARG A 94 -10.39 -2.52 10.31
N PHE A 95 -9.34 -1.74 10.08
CA PHE A 95 -8.10 -2.23 9.50
C PHE A 95 -7.19 -2.70 10.63
N ILE A 96 -6.83 -3.97 10.64
CA ILE A 96 -5.92 -4.55 11.63
C ILE A 96 -4.62 -4.96 10.94
N CYS A 97 -3.52 -4.38 11.40
CA CYS A 97 -2.18 -4.72 10.95
C CYS A 97 -1.44 -5.49 12.04
N GLU A 98 -1.09 -6.74 11.74
CA GLU A 98 -0.18 -7.54 12.55
C GLU A 98 1.26 -7.23 12.11
N GLU A 99 2.14 -6.90 13.04
CA GLU A 99 3.51 -6.50 12.74
C GLU A 99 4.47 -7.67 12.53
N ARG A 100 4.06 -8.87 12.94
CA ARG A 100 4.84 -10.07 12.69
C ARG A 100 4.82 -10.41 11.21
N PRO A 101 5.97 -10.72 10.60
CA PRO A 101 6.02 -11.18 9.22
C PRO A 101 5.52 -12.62 9.15
N LEU A 102 4.29 -12.78 8.65
CA LEU A 102 3.66 -14.10 8.52
C LEU A 102 3.67 -14.63 7.09
N ILE A 103 4.17 -13.84 6.13
CA ILE A 103 4.31 -14.26 4.74
C ILE A 103 5.71 -13.96 4.19
N GLY A 104 6.14 -14.75 3.20
CA GLY A 104 7.30 -14.45 2.37
C GLY A 104 6.86 -13.75 1.07
N TYR A 105 7.26 -12.49 0.88
CA TYR A 105 7.02 -11.74 -0.34
C TYR A 105 8.17 -11.93 -1.32
N ARG A 106 7.92 -12.68 -2.40
CA ARG A 106 8.94 -13.00 -3.39
C ARG A 106 9.04 -11.91 -4.46
N ILE A 107 10.25 -11.37 -4.65
CA ILE A 107 10.59 -10.48 -5.76
C ILE A 107 11.22 -11.33 -6.87
N HIS A 108 10.67 -11.23 -8.09
CA HIS A 108 11.14 -11.92 -9.27
C HIS A 108 10.93 -11.07 -10.55
N ASP A 109 11.63 -11.40 -11.62
CA ASP A 109 11.62 -10.60 -12.85
C ASP A 109 10.26 -10.54 -13.55
N GLY A 110 9.42 -11.55 -13.40
CA GLY A 110 8.05 -11.57 -13.93
C GLY A 110 7.01 -10.83 -13.08
N ALA A 111 7.42 -10.05 -12.05
CA ALA A 111 6.49 -9.34 -11.20
C ALA A 111 5.84 -8.17 -11.96
N THR A 112 4.53 -7.99 -11.80
CA THR A 112 3.75 -6.89 -12.39
C THR A 112 4.34 -5.51 -12.06
N THR A 113 4.91 -5.36 -10.86
CA THR A 113 5.57 -4.12 -10.42
C THR A 113 6.70 -3.71 -11.36
N LYS A 114 7.56 -4.66 -11.80
CA LYS A 114 8.67 -4.37 -12.71
C LYS A 114 8.16 -3.87 -14.06
N ALA A 115 7.21 -4.57 -14.66
CA ALA A 115 6.59 -4.15 -15.93
C ALA A 115 5.92 -2.77 -15.84
N CYS A 116 5.29 -2.45 -14.69
CA CYS A 116 4.66 -1.14 -14.48
C CYS A 116 5.66 0.00 -14.27
N ILE A 117 6.88 -0.28 -13.80
CA ILE A 117 7.98 0.69 -13.71
C ILE A 117 8.50 0.99 -15.11
N GLU A 118 8.81 -0.03 -15.90
CA GLU A 118 9.39 0.08 -17.25
C GLU A 118 8.51 0.88 -18.22
N ASN A 119 7.19 0.84 -18.09
CA ASN A 119 6.24 1.56 -18.96
C ASN A 119 5.69 2.86 -18.34
N ASN A 120 6.34 3.42 -17.32
CA ASN A 120 5.93 4.64 -16.58
C ASN A 120 4.50 4.60 -15.97
N ARG A 121 3.83 3.48 -16.02
CA ARG A 121 2.47 3.32 -15.48
C ARG A 121 2.42 3.58 -13.98
N ARG A 122 3.41 3.10 -13.25
CA ARG A 122 3.54 3.32 -11.82
C ARG A 122 3.46 4.81 -11.48
N SER A 123 4.34 5.62 -12.07
CA SER A 123 4.40 7.06 -11.78
C SER A 123 3.10 7.78 -12.12
N LYS A 124 2.45 7.38 -13.22
CA LYS A 124 1.15 7.93 -13.63
C LYS A 124 0.05 7.61 -12.62
N GLU A 125 -0.14 6.32 -12.31
CA GLU A 125 -1.22 5.88 -11.43
C GLU A 125 -1.02 6.35 -9.98
N GLU A 126 0.22 6.43 -9.47
CA GLU A 126 0.51 7.02 -8.17
C GLU A 126 0.20 8.53 -8.15
N THR A 127 0.51 9.27 -9.21
CA THR A 127 0.15 10.68 -9.34
C THR A 127 -1.38 10.86 -9.29
N GLU A 128 -2.12 10.08 -10.05
CA GLU A 128 -3.58 10.11 -10.07
C GLU A 128 -4.18 9.77 -8.70
N MET A 129 -3.60 8.81 -7.99
CA MET A 129 -4.02 8.49 -6.61
C MET A 129 -3.75 9.65 -5.65
N TYR A 130 -2.59 10.30 -5.74
CA TYR A 130 -2.32 11.49 -4.92
C TYR A 130 -3.25 12.65 -5.25
N GLN A 131 -3.62 12.87 -6.51
CA GLN A 131 -4.58 13.91 -6.93
C GLN A 131 -5.99 13.68 -6.38
N LYS A 132 -6.39 12.44 -6.09
CA LYS A 132 -7.64 12.16 -5.36
C LYS A 132 -7.61 12.61 -3.90
N ILE A 133 -6.42 12.75 -3.32
CA ILE A 133 -6.21 12.95 -1.88
C ILE A 133 -5.75 14.37 -1.58
N TRP A 134 -4.89 14.93 -2.43
CA TRP A 134 -4.16 16.16 -2.19
C TRP A 134 -4.31 17.17 -3.33
N PRO A 135 -4.26 18.47 -3.03
CA PRO A 135 -4.19 19.50 -4.07
C PRO A 135 -2.87 19.40 -4.86
N ASP A 136 -2.87 19.85 -6.12
CA ASP A 136 -1.77 19.68 -7.07
C ASP A 136 -0.39 20.13 -6.58
N TRP A 137 -0.32 21.18 -5.78
CA TRP A 137 0.97 21.67 -5.27
C TRP A 137 1.60 20.66 -4.29
N ILE A 138 0.79 19.98 -3.44
CA ILE A 138 1.28 18.92 -2.56
C ILE A 138 1.68 17.70 -3.40
N VAL A 139 0.89 17.36 -4.41
CA VAL A 139 1.20 16.23 -5.31
C VAL A 139 2.56 16.40 -5.97
N ARG A 140 2.89 17.62 -6.45
CA ARG A 140 4.21 17.91 -7.04
C ARG A 140 5.35 17.67 -6.06
N VAL A 141 5.20 18.10 -4.81
CA VAL A 141 6.20 17.88 -3.75
C VAL A 141 6.35 16.39 -3.44
N LEU A 142 5.24 15.67 -3.25
CA LEU A 142 5.26 14.24 -2.97
C LEU A 142 5.93 13.46 -4.12
N MET A 143 5.57 13.75 -5.36
CA MET A 143 6.13 13.06 -6.52
C MET A 143 7.62 13.37 -6.75
N PHE A 144 8.09 14.54 -6.35
CA PHE A 144 9.53 14.84 -6.37
C PHE A 144 10.32 13.89 -5.46
N PHE A 145 9.87 13.69 -4.21
CA PHE A 145 10.50 12.75 -3.28
C PHE A 145 10.33 11.29 -3.71
N TYR A 146 9.17 10.93 -4.26
CA TYR A 146 8.88 9.57 -4.70
C TYR A 146 9.77 9.15 -5.88
N ARG A 147 10.00 10.03 -6.87
CA ARG A 147 10.90 9.75 -8.00
C ARG A 147 12.34 9.48 -7.55
N GLY A 148 12.82 10.21 -6.54
CA GLY A 148 14.13 9.93 -5.93
C GLY A 148 14.22 8.54 -5.29
N ALA A 149 13.11 8.01 -4.77
CA ALA A 149 13.07 6.68 -4.19
C ALA A 149 13.03 5.55 -5.25
N TYR A 150 12.61 5.82 -6.51
CA TYR A 150 12.60 4.81 -7.58
C TYR A 150 14.00 4.39 -7.99
N SER A 151 14.95 5.32 -8.06
CA SER A 151 16.34 5.00 -8.40
C SER A 151 17.01 4.05 -7.39
N ALA A 152 16.50 3.97 -6.18
CA ALA A 152 16.96 3.02 -5.17
C ALA A 152 16.45 1.58 -5.40
N TYR A 153 15.42 1.39 -6.24
CA TYR A 153 14.90 0.07 -6.61
C TYR A 153 15.57 -0.54 -7.86
N GLU A 154 16.26 0.29 -8.65
CA GLU A 154 16.92 -0.14 -9.88
C GLU A 154 18.35 -0.66 -9.64
N LYS A 155 18.83 -0.62 -8.42
CA LYS A 155 20.11 -1.21 -7.98
C LYS A 155 19.88 -2.55 -7.29
#